data_36577c8b95db68a0af92846837f873a1
#
_entry.id   36577c8b95db68a0af92846837f873a1
#
_cell.length_a   1.000
_cell.length_b   1.000
_cell.length_c   1.000
_cell.angle_alpha   90.00
_cell.angle_beta   90.00
_cell.angle_gamma   90.00
#
_symmetry.space_group_name_H-M   'P 1'
#
loop_
_entity.id
_entity.type
_entity.pdbx_description
1 polymer ?
#
loop_
_entity_poly.entity_id
_entity_poly.type
_entity_poly.pdbx_seq_one_letter_code
_entity_poly.pdbx_strand_id
1 'polypeptide(L)'
;MTRTYDVSSTFVHTIDADQATAQEVLASIDPMRSLADRLSALGLDDRAIWSTDGELGYTLIWRFGGDQGHARLDWRLSLEPGGANRTTLAVRLGARGSDPDARVRMLRSWLLFEELAQSHAAGLARMIDHYAEEAPEPVAAPRLMAVGMGL
;
A
#
# COMPACT_ATOMS: atom_id res chain seq x y z
N MET A 1 4.84 -19.98 3.90
CA MET A 1 4.67 -19.88 5.36
C MET A 1 3.67 -18.80 5.69
N THR A 2 2.69 -19.13 6.48
CA THR A 2 1.65 -18.17 6.86
C THR A 2 2.15 -17.28 7.98
N ARG A 3 2.01 -15.97 7.82
CA ARG A 3 2.34 -15.04 8.88
C ARG A 3 1.24 -15.05 9.93
N THR A 4 1.62 -15.02 11.19
CA THR A 4 0.67 -14.97 12.29
C THR A 4 0.65 -13.56 12.87
N TYR A 5 -0.54 -12.97 12.93
CA TYR A 5 -0.76 -11.65 13.51
C TYR A 5 -1.70 -11.75 14.71
N ASP A 6 -1.51 -10.85 15.65
CA ASP A 6 -2.46 -10.69 16.76
C ASP A 6 -3.74 -10.02 16.30
N VAL A 7 -3.60 -9.13 15.32
CA VAL A 7 -4.72 -8.40 14.72
C VAL A 7 -4.39 -8.09 13.26
N SER A 8 -5.41 -8.10 12.41
CA SER A 8 -5.23 -7.74 11.00
C SER A 8 -6.51 -7.10 10.46
N SER A 9 -6.34 -6.28 9.43
CA SER A 9 -7.44 -5.63 8.73
C SER A 9 -7.13 -5.58 7.24
N THR A 10 -8.16 -5.62 6.41
CA THR A 10 -8.03 -5.54 4.96
C THR A 10 -8.96 -4.47 4.43
N PHE A 11 -8.43 -3.61 3.57
CA PHE A 11 -9.19 -2.55 2.90
C PHE A 11 -9.07 -2.76 1.40
N VAL A 12 -10.19 -2.71 0.69
CA VAL A 12 -10.21 -2.92 -0.75
C VAL A 12 -10.90 -1.74 -1.45
N HIS A 13 -10.38 -1.37 -2.60
CA HIS A 13 -10.95 -0.33 -3.44
C HIS A 13 -10.95 -0.79 -4.89
N THR A 14 -12.04 -0.53 -5.59
CA THR A 14 -12.13 -0.83 -7.02
C THR A 14 -11.52 0.32 -7.81
N ILE A 15 -10.69 -0.01 -8.79
CA ILE A 15 -10.05 0.94 -9.69
C ILE A 15 -10.59 0.69 -11.09
N ASP A 16 -11.01 1.77 -11.76
CA ASP A 16 -11.54 1.72 -13.12
C ASP A 16 -10.43 1.71 -14.18
N ALA A 17 -9.49 0.81 -14.01
CA ALA A 17 -8.40 0.62 -14.95
C ALA A 17 -8.05 -0.85 -14.96
N ASP A 18 -7.51 -1.34 -16.07
CA ASP A 18 -7.05 -2.72 -16.11
C ASP A 18 -5.81 -2.90 -15.24
N GLN A 19 -5.48 -4.13 -14.94
CA GLN A 19 -4.39 -4.44 -14.01
C GLN A 19 -3.04 -3.94 -14.52
N ALA A 20 -2.78 -4.01 -15.80
CA ALA A 20 -1.51 -3.55 -16.38
C ALA A 20 -1.35 -2.04 -16.22
N THR A 21 -2.40 -1.28 -16.54
CA THR A 21 -2.40 0.17 -16.38
C THR A 21 -2.26 0.58 -14.93
N ALA A 22 -3.02 -0.06 -14.05
CA ALA A 22 -2.96 0.21 -12.62
C ALA A 22 -1.56 -0.09 -12.07
N GLN A 23 -0.94 -1.16 -12.52
CA GLN A 23 0.41 -1.54 -12.10
C GLN A 23 1.45 -0.49 -12.52
N GLU A 24 1.35 0.01 -13.76
CA GLU A 24 2.24 1.06 -14.24
C GLU A 24 2.12 2.34 -13.43
N VAL A 25 0.89 2.77 -13.18
CA VAL A 25 0.64 3.98 -12.39
C VAL A 25 1.15 3.80 -10.97
N LEU A 26 0.85 2.66 -10.36
CA LEU A 26 1.29 2.38 -9.00
C LEU A 26 2.81 2.43 -8.87
N ALA A 27 3.52 1.86 -9.85
CA ALA A 27 4.98 1.88 -9.87
C ALA A 27 5.54 3.30 -9.94
N SER A 28 4.84 4.20 -10.63
CA SER A 28 5.32 5.58 -10.83
C SER A 28 5.07 6.50 -9.63
N ILE A 29 4.10 6.20 -8.78
CA ILE A 29 3.74 7.08 -7.66
C ILE A 29 4.43 6.72 -6.33
N ASP A 30 5.18 5.65 -6.30
CA ASP A 30 5.93 5.20 -5.11
C ASP A 30 5.07 5.17 -3.84
N PRO A 31 4.12 4.24 -3.75
CA PRO A 31 3.10 4.26 -2.69
C PRO A 31 3.67 4.06 -1.29
N MET A 32 4.77 3.32 -1.16
CA MET A 32 5.35 3.05 0.16
C MET A 32 6.09 4.25 0.70
N ARG A 33 6.62 5.12 -0.14
CA ARG A 33 7.28 6.34 0.28
C ARG A 33 6.28 7.31 0.92
N SER A 34 5.11 7.46 0.32
CA SER A 34 4.03 8.27 0.87
C SER A 34 3.61 7.79 2.25
N LEU A 35 3.49 6.46 2.41
CA LEU A 35 3.17 5.86 3.70
C LEU A 35 4.30 6.09 4.71
N ALA A 36 5.55 5.91 4.29
CA ALA A 36 6.71 6.10 5.15
C ALA A 36 6.77 7.54 5.69
N ASP A 37 6.48 8.53 4.84
CA ASP A 37 6.47 9.93 5.25
C ASP A 37 5.41 10.19 6.32
N ARG A 38 4.22 9.63 6.16
CA ARG A 38 3.15 9.76 7.16
C ARG A 38 3.53 9.13 8.49
N LEU A 39 4.13 7.96 8.46
CA LEU A 39 4.51 7.24 9.67
C LEU A 39 5.69 7.91 10.37
N SER A 40 6.63 8.48 9.61
CA SER A 40 7.74 9.25 10.19
C SER A 40 7.24 10.46 10.95
N ALA A 41 6.18 11.11 10.46
CA ALA A 41 5.57 12.25 11.16
C ALA A 41 5.02 11.86 12.53
N LEU A 42 4.73 10.57 12.74
CA LEU A 42 4.27 10.05 14.04
C LEU A 42 5.44 9.53 14.90
N GLY A 43 6.67 9.68 14.45
CA GLY A 43 7.84 9.19 15.16
C GLY A 43 8.09 7.70 15.02
N LEU A 44 7.48 7.06 14.03
CA LEU A 44 7.61 5.63 13.77
C LEU A 44 8.55 5.43 12.59
N ASP A 45 9.83 5.23 12.85
CA ASP A 45 10.85 5.28 11.82
C ASP A 45 11.69 4.01 11.60
N ASP A 46 11.59 3.00 12.45
CA ASP A 46 12.24 1.71 12.21
C ASP A 46 11.45 0.92 11.16
N ARG A 47 11.93 0.89 9.93
CA ARG A 47 11.13 0.40 8.80
C ARG A 47 11.95 -0.30 7.72
N ALA A 48 11.28 -1.15 6.97
CA ALA A 48 11.84 -1.76 5.77
C ALA A 48 10.77 -1.82 4.68
N ILE A 49 11.14 -1.42 3.48
CA ILE A 49 10.28 -1.57 2.30
C ILE A 49 10.74 -2.84 1.59
N TRP A 50 9.77 -3.66 1.16
CA TRP A 50 10.07 -4.91 0.48
C TRP A 50 9.05 -5.17 -0.63
N SER A 51 9.42 -6.03 -1.55
CA SER A 51 8.56 -6.46 -2.64
C SER A 51 8.74 -7.94 -2.85
N THR A 52 7.65 -8.67 -2.99
CA THR A 52 7.68 -10.10 -3.26
C THR A 52 6.35 -10.54 -3.89
N ASP A 53 6.43 -11.39 -4.91
CA ASP A 53 5.28 -12.04 -5.55
C ASP A 53 4.11 -11.10 -5.88
N GLY A 54 4.42 -9.93 -6.47
CA GLY A 54 3.39 -8.97 -6.87
C GLY A 54 2.80 -8.17 -5.72
N GLU A 55 3.37 -8.29 -4.55
CA GLU A 55 2.96 -7.56 -3.36
C GLU A 55 4.05 -6.59 -2.94
N LEU A 56 3.68 -5.36 -2.64
CA LEU A 56 4.57 -4.38 -2.03
C LEU A 56 4.33 -4.39 -0.54
N GLY A 57 5.39 -4.30 0.23
CA GLY A 57 5.28 -4.36 1.66
C GLY A 57 6.08 -3.28 2.37
N TYR A 58 5.62 -2.95 3.54
CA TYR A 58 6.28 -2.03 4.45
C TYR A 58 6.19 -2.64 5.84
N THR A 59 7.34 -2.90 6.44
CA THR A 59 7.40 -3.41 7.80
C THR A 59 7.90 -2.31 8.71
N LEU A 60 7.15 -2.07 9.78
CA LEU A 60 7.47 -1.09 10.79
C LEU A 60 7.68 -1.80 12.13
N ILE A 61 8.73 -1.46 12.82
CA ILE A 61 8.94 -1.90 14.20
C ILE A 61 8.66 -0.70 15.10
N TRP A 62 7.63 -0.84 15.91
CA TRP A 62 7.25 0.19 16.88
C TRP A 62 7.78 -0.21 18.24
N ARG A 63 8.79 0.49 18.71
CA ARG A 63 9.41 0.20 19.99
C ARG A 63 8.74 1.00 21.09
N PHE A 64 8.37 0.29 22.14
CA PHE A 64 7.87 0.94 23.34
C PHE A 64 9.05 1.27 24.24
N GLY A 65 9.01 2.39 24.94
CA GLY A 65 10.15 2.87 25.70
C GLY A 65 10.62 1.90 26.78
N GLY A 66 11.92 1.89 27.04
CA GLY A 66 12.53 1.02 28.04
C GLY A 66 12.49 -0.45 27.62
N ASP A 67 12.20 -1.33 28.59
CA ASP A 67 12.14 -2.77 28.37
C ASP A 67 10.73 -3.26 28.07
N GLN A 68 9.88 -2.42 27.48
CA GLN A 68 8.46 -2.70 27.32
C GLN A 68 8.09 -3.43 26.03
N GLY A 69 9.08 -3.92 25.32
CA GLY A 69 8.82 -4.68 24.10
C GLY A 69 8.60 -3.82 22.87
N HIS A 70 8.08 -4.45 21.84
CA HIS A 70 7.83 -3.79 20.57
C HIS A 70 6.65 -4.45 19.86
N ALA A 71 6.13 -3.77 18.85
CA ALA A 71 5.16 -4.33 17.93
C ALA A 71 5.71 -4.29 16.51
N ARG A 72 5.47 -5.34 15.76
CA ARG A 72 5.78 -5.38 14.33
C ARG A 72 4.47 -5.17 13.57
N LEU A 73 4.49 -4.22 12.65
CA LEU A 73 3.37 -3.97 11.74
C LEU A 73 3.83 -4.26 10.32
N ASP A 74 3.06 -5.07 9.62
CA ASP A 74 3.27 -5.33 8.19
C ASP A 74 2.11 -4.69 7.42
N TRP A 75 2.48 -3.85 6.45
CA TRP A 75 1.55 -3.16 5.57
C TRP A 75 1.77 -3.72 4.17
N ARG A 76 0.78 -4.36 3.61
CA ARG A 76 0.92 -5.05 2.32
C ARG A 76 -0.07 -4.51 1.33
N LEU A 77 0.39 -4.31 0.11
CA LEU A 77 -0.40 -3.71 -0.94
C LEU A 77 -0.29 -4.57 -2.20
N SER A 78 -1.43 -4.91 -2.77
CA SER A 78 -1.48 -5.71 -4.00
C SER A 78 -2.57 -5.21 -4.92
N LEU A 79 -2.38 -5.46 -6.23
CA LEU A 79 -3.38 -5.24 -7.25
C LEU A 79 -3.87 -6.61 -7.70
N GLU A 80 -5.18 -6.81 -7.61
CA GLU A 80 -5.83 -8.08 -7.92
C GLU A 80 -6.87 -7.88 -9.02
N PRO A 81 -7.17 -8.92 -9.81
CA PRO A 81 -8.23 -8.79 -10.81
C PRO A 81 -9.56 -8.41 -10.16
N GLY A 82 -10.22 -7.40 -10.69
CA GLY A 82 -11.46 -6.87 -10.13
C GLY A 82 -12.66 -6.98 -11.06
N GLY A 83 -12.55 -7.77 -12.12
CA GLY A 83 -13.58 -7.89 -13.15
C GLY A 83 -13.10 -7.39 -14.49
N ALA A 84 -14.00 -7.26 -15.46
CA ALA A 84 -13.62 -6.83 -16.80
C ALA A 84 -13.07 -5.40 -16.78
N ASN A 85 -11.80 -5.25 -17.18
CA ASN A 85 -11.09 -3.97 -17.24
C ASN A 85 -11.06 -3.20 -15.93
N ARG A 86 -11.18 -3.92 -14.81
CA ARG A 86 -11.10 -3.32 -13.48
C ARG A 86 -10.07 -4.03 -12.63
N THR A 87 -9.58 -3.32 -11.64
CA THR A 87 -8.58 -3.82 -10.71
C THR A 87 -9.03 -3.56 -9.28
N THR A 88 -8.75 -4.48 -8.40
CA THR A 88 -8.97 -4.29 -6.97
C THR A 88 -7.65 -3.98 -6.31
N LEU A 89 -7.56 -2.83 -5.66
CA LEU A 89 -6.45 -2.49 -4.80
C LEU A 89 -6.75 -3.04 -3.40
N ALA A 90 -5.90 -3.93 -2.93
CA ALA A 90 -6.04 -4.50 -1.59
C ALA A 90 -4.89 -4.02 -0.71
N VAL A 91 -5.23 -3.47 0.43
CA VAL A 91 -4.26 -3.07 1.46
C VAL A 91 -4.52 -3.90 2.69
N ARG A 92 -3.53 -4.66 3.12
CA ARG A 92 -3.62 -5.53 4.28
C ARG A 92 -2.66 -5.06 5.35
N LEU A 93 -3.19 -4.84 6.53
CA LEU A 93 -2.42 -4.42 7.69
C LEU A 93 -2.48 -5.51 8.73
N GLY A 94 -1.34 -5.97 9.20
CA GLY A 94 -1.25 -6.95 10.27
C GLY A 94 -0.26 -6.50 11.32
N ALA A 95 -0.49 -6.85 12.57
CA ALA A 95 0.40 -6.46 13.65
C ALA A 95 0.54 -7.57 14.68
N ARG A 96 1.72 -7.63 15.28
CA ARG A 96 2.05 -8.59 16.31
C ARG A 96 2.89 -7.94 17.39
N GLY A 97 2.49 -8.08 18.65
CA GLY A 97 3.28 -7.64 19.79
C GLY A 97 4.32 -8.67 20.19
N SER A 98 5.47 -8.23 20.68
CA SER A 98 6.55 -9.12 21.13
C SER A 98 6.19 -9.88 22.41
N ASP A 99 5.30 -9.35 23.20
CA ASP A 99 4.83 -9.93 24.46
C ASP A 99 3.41 -9.42 24.76
N PRO A 100 2.73 -9.93 25.82
CA PRO A 100 1.36 -9.51 26.13
C PRO A 100 1.19 -8.01 26.37
N ASP A 101 2.15 -7.36 27.05
CA ASP A 101 2.07 -5.93 27.30
C ASP A 101 2.20 -5.12 26.01
N ALA A 102 3.13 -5.50 25.16
CA ALA A 102 3.30 -4.88 23.83
C ALA A 102 2.04 -5.04 22.99
N ARG A 103 1.40 -6.22 23.05
CA ARG A 103 0.15 -6.47 22.35
C ARG A 103 -0.94 -5.51 22.79
N VAL A 104 -1.11 -5.32 24.08
CA VAL A 104 -2.12 -4.40 24.62
C VAL A 104 -1.86 -2.98 24.14
N ARG A 105 -0.62 -2.54 24.21
CA ARG A 105 -0.23 -1.19 23.75
C ARG A 105 -0.52 -0.99 22.27
N MET A 106 -0.17 -1.97 21.47
CA MET A 106 -0.42 -1.95 20.03
C MET A 106 -1.92 -1.89 19.73
N LEU A 107 -2.72 -2.70 20.42
CA LEU A 107 -4.16 -2.74 20.21
C LEU A 107 -4.86 -1.42 20.58
N ARG A 108 -4.33 -0.70 21.54
CA ARG A 108 -4.86 0.63 21.89
C ARG A 108 -4.72 1.64 20.76
N SER A 109 -3.72 1.46 19.90
CA SER A 109 -3.48 2.35 18.77
C SER A 109 -3.98 1.77 17.45
N TRP A 110 -4.64 0.62 17.48
CA TRP A 110 -5.03 -0.08 16.25
C TRP A 110 -5.95 0.75 15.37
N LEU A 111 -6.93 1.44 15.96
CA LEU A 111 -7.84 2.29 15.20
C LEU A 111 -7.09 3.39 14.43
N LEU A 112 -6.04 3.94 15.01
CA LEU A 112 -5.22 4.92 14.33
C LEU A 112 -4.55 4.32 13.09
N PHE A 113 -3.99 3.12 13.22
CA PHE A 113 -3.36 2.44 12.10
C PHE A 113 -4.39 2.05 11.03
N GLU A 114 -5.57 1.61 11.44
CA GLU A 114 -6.65 1.33 10.49
C GLU A 114 -7.08 2.57 9.71
N GLU A 115 -7.22 3.70 10.38
CA GLU A 115 -7.57 4.95 9.73
C GLU A 115 -6.50 5.39 8.73
N LEU A 116 -5.23 5.26 9.10
CA LEU A 116 -4.12 5.56 8.20
C LEU A 116 -4.13 4.63 6.98
N ALA A 117 -4.37 3.33 7.20
CA ALA A 117 -4.41 2.35 6.13
C ALA A 117 -5.55 2.62 5.17
N GLN A 118 -6.72 2.91 5.70
CA GLN A 118 -7.90 3.23 4.89
C GLN A 118 -7.70 4.50 4.09
N SER A 119 -7.19 5.55 4.72
CA SER A 119 -6.91 6.81 4.06
C SER A 119 -5.85 6.66 2.97
N HIS A 120 -4.81 5.91 3.25
CA HIS A 120 -3.74 5.63 2.29
C HIS A 120 -4.28 4.85 1.09
N ALA A 121 -5.05 3.80 1.33
CA ALA A 121 -5.66 2.99 0.29
C ALA A 121 -6.61 3.82 -0.59
N ALA A 122 -7.47 4.62 0.01
CA ALA A 122 -8.39 5.47 -0.72
C ALA A 122 -7.65 6.52 -1.56
N GLY A 123 -6.61 7.11 -0.99
CA GLY A 123 -5.77 8.07 -1.70
C GLY A 123 -5.06 7.46 -2.91
N LEU A 124 -4.51 6.25 -2.73
CA LEU A 124 -3.86 5.54 -3.83
C LEU A 124 -4.85 5.18 -4.93
N ALA A 125 -6.04 4.69 -4.56
CA ALA A 125 -7.06 4.35 -5.54
C ALA A 125 -7.46 5.56 -6.39
N ARG A 126 -7.66 6.70 -5.75
CA ARG A 126 -7.98 7.95 -6.47
C ARG A 126 -6.84 8.40 -7.37
N MET A 127 -5.60 8.29 -6.93
CA MET A 127 -4.45 8.66 -7.74
C MET A 127 -4.32 7.76 -8.96
N ILE A 128 -4.50 6.46 -8.78
CA ILE A 128 -4.42 5.52 -9.89
C ILE A 128 -5.51 5.80 -10.92
N ASP A 129 -6.75 6.01 -10.47
CA ASP A 129 -7.85 6.37 -11.37
C ASP A 129 -7.57 7.66 -12.13
N HIS A 130 -7.09 8.67 -11.43
CA HIS A 130 -6.79 9.97 -12.03
C HIS A 130 -5.70 9.86 -13.10
N TYR A 131 -4.58 9.23 -12.77
CA TYR A 131 -3.47 9.09 -13.72
C TYR A 131 -3.79 8.11 -14.84
N ALA A 132 -4.59 7.09 -14.61
CA ALA A 132 -5.02 6.17 -15.65
C ALA A 132 -5.90 6.86 -16.69
N GLU A 133 -6.77 7.79 -16.26
CA GLU A 133 -7.60 8.58 -17.17
C GLU A 133 -6.77 9.54 -18.01
N GLU A 134 -5.70 10.08 -17.47
CA GLU A 134 -4.82 11.01 -18.17
C GLU A 134 -3.77 10.32 -19.02
N ALA A 135 -3.55 9.03 -18.81
CA ALA A 135 -2.57 8.30 -19.58
C ALA A 135 -2.98 8.29 -21.05
N PRO A 136 -2.06 8.57 -21.98
CA PRO A 136 -2.36 8.45 -23.39
C PRO A 136 -2.73 7.00 -23.66
N GLU A 137 -3.80 6.82 -24.45
CA GLU A 137 -4.17 5.48 -24.81
C GLU A 137 -2.98 4.76 -25.42
N PRO A 138 -2.77 3.54 -25.02
CA PRO A 138 -1.75 2.76 -25.66
C PRO A 138 -2.23 2.51 -27.06
N VAL A 139 -1.85 3.28 -27.93
CA VAL A 139 -2.25 3.08 -29.18
C VAL A 139 -1.58 2.25 -29.92
N ALA A 140 -2.40 1.98 -29.96
CA ALA A 140 -1.83 1.77 -30.62
C ALA A 140 -0.90 2.46 -31.40
N ALA A 141 -0.74 2.56 -31.32
CA ALA A 141 -0.03 3.04 -31.56
C ALA A 141 0.44 3.51 -32.22
N PRO A 142 0.62 3.59 -32.79
CA PRO A 142 1.23 4.19 -33.02
C PRO A 142 1.33 5.17 -33.12
N ARG A 143 1.11 5.63 -32.96
CA ARG A 143 1.33 6.68 -32.80
C ARG A 143 2.18 7.19 -32.96
N LEU A 144 2.09 6.70 -33.05
CA LEU A 144 2.90 7.25 -33.03
C LEU A 144 3.20 7.67 -33.48
N MET A 145 3.09 7.71 -33.66
CA MET A 145 3.75 8.24 -33.85
C MET A 145 3.97 8.73 -34.10
N ALA A 146 3.70 8.75 -34.36
CA ALA A 146 4.41 9.35 -34.48
C ALA A 146 4.54 9.85 -34.61
N VAL A 147 4.26 9.97 -34.73
CA VAL A 147 4.95 10.64 -34.75
C VAL A 147 5.19 11.02 -34.75
N GLY A 148 4.87 10.92 -34.98
CA GLY A 148 5.66 11.49 -34.91
C GLY A 148 5.60 11.85 -35.11
N MET A 149 5.41 11.93 -35.18
CA MET A 149 5.94 12.45 -35.18
C MET A 149 6.26 12.85 -35.11
N GLY A 150 5.86 12.60 -35.36
CA GLY A 150 6.60 13.09 -35.15
C GLY A 150 6.66 13.27 -35.21
N LEU A 151 6.65 13.34 -35.38
CA LEU A 151 7.14 13.59 -35.25
C LEU A 151 7.38 13.77 -35.16
#